data_c836344cdc34cf706e138c87b8e71d5c
#
_entry.id   c836344cdc34cf706e138c87b8e71d5c
#
_cell.length_a   1.000
_cell.length_b   1.000
_cell.length_c   1.000
_cell.angle_alpha   90.00
_cell.angle_beta   90.00
_cell.angle_gamma   90.00
#
_symmetry.space_group_name_H-M   'P 1'
#
loop_
_entity.id
_entity.type
_entity.pdbx_description
1 polymer ?
#
loop_
_entity_poly.entity_id
_entity_poly.type
_entity_poly.pdbx_seq_one_letter_code
_entity_poly.pdbx_strand_id
1 'polypeptide(L)'
;MKSAPTLHPMLLLQRPVNTPSLWLPLFLHSVPAGFPAVVSTEQDCTISLDENLIQNPLATFFVRAGGNSMIDAGIDAGDLLVVDKSLHAKQGDIVVADIGHEFTIKRLHLHGGMSLHPENHLENYPILYPQAEQEWRLVGVITYVIKSVHSSCMR
;
A
#
# COMPACT_ATOMS: atom_id res chain seq x y z
N MET A 1 32.47 -16.92 13.90
CA MET A 1 31.31 -17.40 13.09
C MET A 1 30.40 -16.20 12.84
N LYS A 2 30.34 -15.71 11.61
CA LYS A 2 29.37 -14.67 11.25
C LYS A 2 27.99 -15.32 11.18
N SER A 3 27.08 -14.92 12.07
CA SER A 3 25.67 -15.35 12.01
C SER A 3 25.10 -14.92 10.65
N ALA A 4 24.45 -15.84 9.96
CA ALA A 4 23.73 -15.51 8.73
C ALA A 4 22.70 -14.43 9.03
N PRO A 5 22.49 -13.44 8.12
CA PRO A 5 21.50 -12.41 8.34
C PRO A 5 20.13 -13.09 8.41
N THR A 6 19.44 -12.91 9.54
CA THR A 6 18.05 -13.35 9.70
C THR A 6 17.20 -12.54 8.73
N LEU A 7 16.72 -13.16 7.65
CA LEU A 7 15.81 -12.53 6.70
C LEU A 7 14.54 -12.14 7.45
N HIS A 8 14.20 -10.84 7.40
CA HIS A 8 12.97 -10.33 8.02
C HIS A 8 11.75 -11.04 7.39
N PRO A 9 10.73 -11.44 8.19
CA PRO A 9 9.55 -12.17 7.69
C PRO A 9 8.86 -11.53 6.49
N MET A 10 8.90 -10.20 6.39
CA MET A 10 8.32 -9.43 5.28
C MET A 10 8.99 -9.68 3.92
N LEU A 11 10.17 -10.30 3.91
CA LEU A 11 10.91 -10.66 2.69
C LEU A 11 10.63 -12.09 2.22
N LEU A 12 10.01 -12.90 3.08
CA LEU A 12 9.61 -14.27 2.77
C LEU A 12 8.19 -14.26 2.23
N LEU A 13 8.03 -13.94 0.95
CA LEU A 13 6.73 -14.08 0.28
C LEU A 13 6.38 -15.55 0.15
N GLN A 14 5.29 -15.95 0.79
CA GLN A 14 4.68 -17.25 0.50
C GLN A 14 4.05 -17.19 -0.89
N ARG A 15 4.12 -18.30 -1.63
CA ARG A 15 3.45 -18.39 -2.93
C ARG A 15 1.95 -18.22 -2.74
N PRO A 16 1.28 -17.43 -3.60
CA PRO A 16 -0.17 -17.34 -3.56
C PRO A 16 -0.79 -18.73 -3.77
N VAL A 17 -1.82 -19.03 -3.01
CA VAL A 17 -2.59 -20.27 -3.18
C VAL A 17 -3.40 -20.12 -4.45
N ASN A 18 -3.32 -21.09 -5.36
CA ASN A 18 -4.07 -21.08 -6.60
C ASN A 18 -5.55 -21.42 -6.32
N THR A 19 -6.33 -20.43 -5.93
CA THR A 19 -7.78 -20.54 -5.70
C THR A 19 -8.51 -19.78 -6.81
N PRO A 20 -9.72 -20.23 -7.22
CA PRO A 20 -10.53 -19.48 -8.19
C PRO A 20 -10.83 -18.07 -7.67
N SER A 21 -10.71 -17.08 -8.55
CA SER A 21 -11.07 -15.69 -8.24
C SER A 21 -12.57 -15.57 -7.97
N LEU A 22 -12.94 -14.77 -6.99
CA LEU A 22 -14.34 -14.44 -6.68
C LEU A 22 -14.80 -13.30 -7.57
N TRP A 23 -15.82 -13.53 -8.36
CA TRP A 23 -16.44 -12.52 -9.25
C TRP A 23 -17.74 -12.01 -8.64
N LEU A 24 -17.86 -10.70 -8.48
CA LEU A 24 -19.02 -10.02 -7.92
C LEU A 24 -19.60 -9.03 -8.93
N PRO A 25 -20.92 -8.73 -8.86
CA PRO A 25 -21.55 -7.74 -9.72
C PRO A 25 -20.92 -6.36 -9.57
N LEU A 26 -20.68 -5.70 -10.70
CA LEU A 26 -20.27 -4.30 -10.77
C LEU A 26 -21.32 -3.52 -11.55
N PHE A 27 -21.80 -2.43 -10.98
CA PHE A 27 -22.67 -1.47 -11.64
C PHE A 27 -21.80 -0.34 -12.19
N LEU A 28 -21.82 -0.14 -13.50
CA LEU A 28 -20.97 0.85 -14.19
C LEU A 28 -21.44 2.29 -13.96
N HIS A 29 -22.73 2.49 -13.66
CA HIS A 29 -23.24 3.80 -13.32
C HIS A 29 -22.72 4.24 -11.95
N SER A 30 -22.06 5.39 -11.93
CA SER A 30 -21.55 5.96 -10.67
C SER A 30 -22.71 6.40 -9.77
N VAL A 31 -22.63 6.03 -8.48
CA VAL A 31 -23.56 6.51 -7.47
C VAL A 31 -23.04 7.86 -6.97
N PRO A 32 -23.83 8.97 -7.12
CA PRO A 32 -23.40 10.28 -6.64
C PRO A 32 -23.21 10.28 -5.12
N ALA A 33 -22.08 10.78 -4.66
CA ALA A 33 -21.80 10.97 -3.23
C ALA A 33 -22.35 12.31 -2.67
N GLY A 34 -22.83 13.18 -3.56
CA GLY A 34 -23.44 14.47 -3.21
C GLY A 34 -24.96 14.42 -3.22
N PHE A 35 -25.59 15.02 -4.20
CA PHE A 35 -27.05 15.05 -4.32
C PHE A 35 -27.59 13.70 -4.85
N PRO A 36 -28.75 13.23 -4.34
CA PRO A 36 -29.40 12.04 -4.87
C PRO A 36 -29.70 12.17 -6.35
N ALA A 37 -29.45 11.11 -7.12
CA ALA A 37 -29.80 11.01 -8.54
C ALA A 37 -30.37 9.63 -8.85
N VAL A 38 -31.18 9.55 -9.89
CA VAL A 38 -31.68 8.27 -10.41
C VAL A 38 -30.52 7.59 -11.14
N VAL A 39 -30.17 6.39 -10.72
CA VAL A 39 -29.17 5.54 -11.38
C VAL A 39 -29.83 4.24 -11.83
N SER A 40 -29.35 3.67 -12.94
CA SER A 40 -29.75 2.33 -13.36
C SER A 40 -29.26 1.30 -12.33
N THR A 41 -30.12 0.36 -11.99
CA THR A 41 -29.78 -0.77 -11.11
C THR A 41 -29.45 -2.03 -11.91
N GLU A 42 -29.35 -1.93 -13.22
CA GLU A 42 -28.94 -3.05 -14.07
C GLU A 42 -27.47 -3.39 -13.83
N GLN A 43 -27.20 -4.67 -13.69
CA GLN A 43 -25.85 -5.19 -13.57
C GLN A 43 -25.19 -5.18 -14.95
N ASP A 44 -24.13 -4.39 -15.10
CA ASP A 44 -23.45 -4.24 -16.38
C ASP A 44 -22.31 -5.24 -16.59
N CYS A 45 -21.60 -5.61 -15.51
CA CYS A 45 -20.48 -6.55 -15.56
C CYS A 45 -20.18 -7.19 -14.21
N THR A 46 -19.13 -7.98 -14.16
CA THR A 46 -18.58 -8.55 -12.93
C THR A 46 -17.14 -8.10 -12.73
N ILE A 47 -16.71 -8.01 -11.48
CA ILE A 47 -15.33 -7.68 -11.09
C ILE A 47 -14.81 -8.69 -10.10
N SER A 48 -13.53 -9.04 -10.22
CA SER A 48 -12.77 -9.74 -9.22
C SER A 48 -11.74 -8.77 -8.62
N LEU A 49 -11.76 -8.56 -7.31
CA LEU A 49 -10.84 -7.62 -6.66
C LEU A 49 -9.39 -8.10 -6.72
N ASP A 50 -9.14 -9.38 -6.58
CA ASP A 50 -7.80 -9.94 -6.69
C ASP A 50 -7.22 -9.72 -8.09
N GLU A 51 -7.98 -9.97 -9.17
CA GLU A 51 -7.53 -9.71 -10.53
C GLU A 51 -7.39 -8.23 -10.85
N ASN A 52 -8.22 -7.40 -10.23
CA ASN A 52 -8.19 -5.96 -10.47
C ASN A 52 -7.06 -5.25 -9.71
N LEU A 53 -6.81 -5.64 -8.45
CA LEU A 53 -5.84 -4.97 -7.57
C LEU A 53 -4.43 -5.57 -7.66
N ILE A 54 -4.30 -6.84 -8.07
CA ILE A 54 -3.05 -7.58 -8.04
C ILE A 54 -2.56 -7.85 -9.46
N GLN A 55 -1.65 -7.00 -9.96
CA GLN A 55 -1.08 -7.15 -11.31
C GLN A 55 -0.01 -8.25 -11.36
N ASN A 56 0.77 -8.41 -10.29
CA ASN A 56 1.87 -9.35 -10.19
C ASN A 56 1.74 -10.20 -8.92
N PRO A 57 0.98 -11.32 -8.95
CA PRO A 57 0.70 -12.11 -7.74
C PRO A 57 1.95 -12.61 -7.01
N LEU A 58 3.05 -12.89 -7.75
CA LEU A 58 4.31 -13.36 -7.17
C LEU A 58 5.14 -12.25 -6.50
N ALA A 59 4.83 -10.99 -6.80
CA ALA A 59 5.53 -9.82 -6.27
C ALA A 59 4.65 -8.95 -5.36
N THR A 60 3.37 -9.28 -5.22
CA THR A 60 2.41 -8.52 -4.42
C THR A 60 2.23 -9.14 -3.04
N PHE A 61 2.19 -8.29 -2.03
CA PHE A 61 1.87 -8.64 -0.66
C PHE A 61 1.08 -7.53 0.02
N PHE A 62 0.52 -7.83 1.18
CA PHE A 62 -0.27 -6.88 1.96
C PHE A 62 0.46 -6.48 3.22
N VAL A 63 0.34 -5.21 3.60
CA VAL A 63 0.77 -4.70 4.90
C VAL A 63 -0.35 -3.90 5.54
N ARG A 64 -0.33 -3.84 6.87
CA ARG A 64 -1.23 -2.98 7.62
C ARG A 64 -0.51 -1.71 8.04
N ALA A 65 -1.09 -0.55 7.77
CA ALA A 65 -0.54 0.73 8.21
C ALA A 65 -0.54 0.80 9.74
N GLY A 66 0.61 1.14 10.33
CA GLY A 66 0.83 1.13 11.78
C GLY A 66 0.93 2.51 12.43
N GLY A 67 0.69 3.59 11.70
CA GLY A 67 0.85 4.95 12.24
C GLY A 67 0.15 6.00 11.39
N ASN A 68 0.28 7.25 11.81
CA ASN A 68 -0.46 8.39 11.23
C ASN A 68 0.38 9.26 10.31
N SER A 69 1.62 8.88 9.99
CA SER A 69 2.53 9.75 9.23
C SER A 69 2.11 10.03 7.78
N MET A 70 1.04 9.37 7.28
CA MET A 70 0.56 9.47 5.91
C MET A 70 -0.95 9.76 5.82
N ILE A 71 -1.55 10.38 6.84
CA ILE A 71 -2.99 10.65 6.88
C ILE A 71 -3.45 11.61 5.78
N ASP A 72 -2.62 12.57 5.40
CA ASP A 72 -2.94 13.52 4.32
C ASP A 72 -2.85 12.86 2.93
N ALA A 73 -2.21 11.71 2.84
CA ALA A 73 -2.25 10.83 1.68
C ALA A 73 -3.43 9.85 1.69
N GLY A 74 -4.32 9.93 2.69
CA GLY A 74 -5.47 9.05 2.85
C GLY A 74 -5.14 7.68 3.43
N ILE A 75 -4.00 7.52 4.11
CA ILE A 75 -3.60 6.29 4.78
C ILE A 75 -3.68 6.49 6.29
N ASP A 76 -4.64 5.82 6.92
CA ASP A 76 -4.83 5.82 8.37
C ASP A 76 -4.27 4.55 9.01
N ALA A 77 -3.99 4.63 10.31
CA ALA A 77 -3.59 3.45 11.08
C ALA A 77 -4.66 2.35 11.00
N GLY A 78 -4.22 1.13 10.67
CA GLY A 78 -5.11 -0.02 10.49
C GLY A 78 -5.53 -0.30 9.04
N ASP A 79 -5.34 0.63 8.11
CA ASP A 79 -5.64 0.40 6.70
C ASP A 79 -4.81 -0.76 6.12
N LEU A 80 -5.40 -1.52 5.21
CA LEU A 80 -4.72 -2.58 4.48
C LEU A 80 -4.17 -2.04 3.17
N LEU A 81 -2.87 -2.19 2.96
CA LEU A 81 -2.16 -1.67 1.79
C LEU A 81 -1.76 -2.81 0.87
N VAL A 82 -1.98 -2.63 -0.43
CA VAL A 82 -1.48 -3.53 -1.47
C VAL A 82 -0.12 -3.02 -1.90
N VAL A 83 0.91 -3.86 -1.83
CA VAL A 83 2.30 -3.50 -2.13
C VAL A 83 2.83 -4.39 -3.25
N ASP A 84 3.34 -3.78 -4.31
CA ASP A 84 3.98 -4.50 -5.42
C ASP A 84 5.50 -4.25 -5.42
N LYS A 85 6.27 -5.33 -5.28
CA LYS A 85 7.75 -5.30 -5.28
C LYS A 85 8.35 -5.24 -6.68
N SER A 86 7.59 -5.57 -7.71
CA SER A 86 8.09 -5.58 -9.10
C SER A 86 8.12 -4.20 -9.72
N LEU A 87 7.40 -3.23 -9.15
CA LEU A 87 7.34 -1.89 -9.67
C LEU A 87 8.62 -1.11 -9.33
N HIS A 88 9.14 -0.40 -10.32
CA HIS A 88 10.18 0.61 -10.10
C HIS A 88 9.54 1.86 -9.51
N ALA A 89 9.90 2.16 -8.26
CA ALA A 89 9.41 3.34 -7.58
C ALA A 89 9.87 4.63 -8.28
N LYS A 90 8.95 5.56 -8.46
CA LYS A 90 9.14 6.84 -9.14
C LYS A 90 8.92 8.00 -8.17
N GLN A 91 9.31 9.19 -8.61
CA GLN A 91 9.00 10.42 -7.90
C GLN A 91 7.51 10.51 -7.58
N GLY A 92 7.19 10.69 -6.31
CA GLY A 92 5.83 10.84 -5.82
C GLY A 92 5.10 9.53 -5.47
N ASP A 93 5.69 8.37 -5.71
CA ASP A 93 5.11 7.10 -5.25
C ASP A 93 5.13 6.99 -3.72
N ILE A 94 4.11 6.37 -3.16
CA ILE A 94 4.14 5.95 -1.76
C ILE A 94 4.77 4.57 -1.70
N VAL A 95 5.77 4.41 -0.87
CA VAL A 95 6.59 3.21 -0.81
C VAL A 95 6.67 2.63 0.60
N VAL A 96 6.89 1.33 0.67
CA VAL A 96 7.40 0.67 1.86
C VAL A 96 8.92 0.67 1.75
N ALA A 97 9.60 1.25 2.72
CA ALA A 97 11.04 1.30 2.80
C ALA A 97 11.55 0.55 4.04
N ASP A 98 12.67 -0.15 3.88
CA ASP A 98 13.47 -0.75 4.95
C ASP A 98 14.67 0.17 5.21
N ILE A 99 14.78 0.67 6.42
CA ILE A 99 15.81 1.61 6.85
C ILE A 99 16.55 0.99 8.04
N GLY A 100 17.63 0.26 7.76
CA GLY A 100 18.40 -0.39 8.80
C GLY A 100 17.60 -1.40 9.64
N HIS A 101 16.76 -2.19 8.97
CA HIS A 101 15.83 -3.19 9.52
C HIS A 101 14.56 -2.62 10.18
N GLU A 102 14.30 -1.34 10.00
CA GLU A 102 13.04 -0.70 10.38
C GLU A 102 12.21 -0.38 9.14
N PHE A 103 10.92 -0.77 9.14
CA PHE A 103 10.03 -0.53 8.01
C PHE A 103 9.23 0.74 8.21
N THR A 104 9.09 1.53 7.15
CA THR A 104 8.28 2.74 7.16
C THR A 104 7.52 2.90 5.84
N ILE A 105 6.44 3.67 5.89
CA ILE A 105 5.63 4.05 4.73
C ILE A 105 5.75 5.56 4.57
N LYS A 106 6.23 6.00 3.41
CA LYS A 106 6.47 7.42 3.11
C LYS A 106 6.28 7.70 1.63
N ARG A 107 6.14 8.98 1.30
CA ARG A 107 6.21 9.45 -0.10
C ARG A 107 7.66 9.57 -0.53
N LEU A 108 7.98 8.96 -1.67
CA LEU A 108 9.31 9.00 -2.26
C LEU A 108 9.54 10.31 -3.00
N HIS A 109 10.64 10.98 -2.67
CA HIS A 109 11.16 12.11 -3.40
C HIS A 109 12.54 11.79 -3.96
N LEU A 110 12.74 12.11 -5.25
CA LEU A 110 13.99 11.85 -5.98
C LEU A 110 14.66 13.13 -6.49
N HIS A 111 13.96 14.29 -6.47
CA HIS A 111 14.54 15.56 -6.86
C HIS A 111 15.51 16.08 -5.80
N GLY A 112 16.76 16.31 -6.20
CA GLY A 112 17.81 16.75 -5.30
C GLY A 112 18.41 15.65 -4.42
N GLY A 113 18.15 14.39 -4.78
CA GLY A 113 18.56 13.20 -4.03
C GLY A 113 17.35 12.47 -3.44
N MET A 114 17.54 11.19 -3.09
CA MET A 114 16.47 10.38 -2.51
C MET A 114 16.15 10.83 -1.09
N SER A 115 14.85 11.04 -0.82
CA SER A 115 14.32 11.29 0.51
C SER A 115 12.92 10.73 0.66
N LEU A 116 12.51 10.46 1.89
CA LEU A 116 11.20 9.91 2.23
C LEU A 116 10.43 10.89 3.09
N HIS A 117 9.28 11.33 2.59
CA HIS A 117 8.48 12.40 3.17
C HIS A 117 7.22 11.86 3.86
N PRO A 118 6.94 12.27 5.08
CA PRO A 118 5.64 12.09 5.70
C PRO A 118 4.61 13.02 5.06
N GLU A 119 3.34 12.67 5.17
CA GLU A 119 2.20 13.51 4.81
C GLU A 119 1.21 13.54 5.98
N ASN A 120 1.46 14.41 6.93
CA ASN A 120 0.61 14.65 8.09
C ASN A 120 0.81 16.11 8.55
N HIS A 121 -0.25 16.91 8.45
CA HIS A 121 -0.24 18.32 8.88
C HIS A 121 -0.54 18.50 10.37
N LEU A 122 -1.04 17.46 11.05
CA LEU A 122 -1.42 17.52 12.47
C LEU A 122 -0.24 17.20 13.40
N GLU A 123 0.66 16.34 12.95
CA GLU A 123 1.81 15.88 13.73
C GLU A 123 3.11 16.09 12.93
N ASN A 124 4.16 16.48 13.63
CA ASN A 124 5.45 16.73 12.99
C ASN A 124 6.28 15.44 12.90
N TYR A 125 6.31 14.84 11.74
CA TYR A 125 7.19 13.71 11.40
C TYR A 125 8.40 14.20 10.62
N PRO A 126 9.62 13.65 10.85
CA PRO A 126 10.79 14.06 10.11
C PRO A 126 10.79 13.56 8.67
N ILE A 127 11.37 14.34 7.76
CA ILE A 127 11.81 13.88 6.45
C ILE A 127 13.04 13.00 6.69
N LEU A 128 13.06 11.84 6.06
CA LEU A 128 14.16 10.88 6.18
C LEU A 128 15.09 10.97 4.97
N TYR A 129 16.38 11.04 5.23
CA TYR A 129 17.44 11.09 4.22
C TYR A 129 18.38 9.89 4.40
N PRO A 130 18.82 9.23 3.31
CA PRO A 130 19.82 8.17 3.40
C PRO A 130 21.10 8.66 4.06
N GLN A 131 21.59 7.90 5.04
CA GLN A 131 22.86 8.13 5.72
C GLN A 131 23.89 7.10 5.28
N ALA A 132 25.16 7.49 5.21
CA ALA A 132 26.23 6.67 4.66
C ALA A 132 26.44 5.32 5.36
N GLU A 133 26.06 5.23 6.63
CA GLU A 133 26.23 4.02 7.46
C GLU A 133 24.96 3.19 7.59
N GLN A 134 23.85 3.63 6.98
CA GLN A 134 22.55 2.98 7.09
C GLN A 134 22.12 2.38 5.75
N GLU A 135 21.88 1.09 5.75
CA GLU A 135 21.37 0.40 4.56
C GLU A 135 19.90 0.77 4.33
N TRP A 136 19.62 1.35 3.18
CA TRP A 136 18.27 1.72 2.74
C TRP A 136 17.85 0.87 1.55
N ARG A 137 16.62 0.36 1.63
CA ARG A 137 16.05 -0.40 0.54
C ARG A 137 14.56 -0.06 0.38
N LEU A 138 14.16 0.25 -0.86
CA LEU A 138 12.75 0.30 -1.22
C LEU A 138 12.24 -1.13 -1.36
N VAL A 139 11.25 -1.50 -0.55
CA VAL A 139 10.69 -2.86 -0.51
C VAL A 139 9.64 -3.04 -1.58
N GLY A 140 8.81 -2.02 -1.83
CA GLY A 140 7.79 -2.04 -2.86
C GLY A 140 6.99 -0.74 -2.91
N VAL A 141 6.22 -0.60 -3.98
CA VAL A 141 5.32 0.53 -4.21
C VAL A 141 3.93 0.18 -3.71
N ILE A 142 3.29 1.08 -2.97
CA ILE A 142 1.90 0.93 -2.55
C ILE A 142 1.01 1.30 -3.74
N THR A 143 0.20 0.34 -4.19
CA THR A 143 -0.68 0.50 -5.34
C THR A 143 -2.11 0.83 -4.95
N TYR A 144 -2.58 0.30 -3.81
CA TYR A 144 -3.93 0.54 -3.32
C TYR A 144 -3.97 0.62 -1.79
N VAL A 145 -4.95 1.39 -1.31
CA VAL A 145 -5.33 1.46 0.10
C VAL A 145 -6.74 0.89 0.24
N ILE A 146 -6.89 -0.13 1.07
CA ILE A 146 -8.18 -0.74 1.37
C ILE A 146 -8.58 -0.34 2.78
N LYS A 147 -9.64 0.46 2.86
CA LYS A 147 -10.12 1.07 4.09
C LYS A 147 -11.46 0.48 4.49
N SER A 148 -11.59 0.04 5.73
CA SER A 148 -12.89 -0.31 6.30
C SER A 148 -13.61 0.94 6.79
N VAL A 149 -14.81 1.17 6.28
CA VAL A 149 -15.67 2.28 6.72
C VAL A 149 -16.74 1.85 7.73
N HIS A 150 -16.83 0.54 8.01
CA HIS A 150 -17.74 -0.01 9.01
C HIS A 150 -17.00 -0.28 10.32
N SER A 151 -17.50 0.24 11.43
CA SER A 151 -16.83 0.25 12.74
C SER A 151 -16.66 -1.12 13.43
N SER A 152 -17.22 -2.20 12.88
CA SER A 152 -17.21 -3.53 13.53
C SER A 152 -16.34 -4.58 12.84
N CYS A 153 -15.50 -4.24 11.89
CA CYS A 153 -14.70 -5.21 11.16
C CYS A 153 -13.19 -5.05 11.35
N MET A 154 -12.75 -5.15 12.62
CA MET A 154 -11.37 -5.53 12.88
C MET A 154 -11.35 -6.98 13.36
N ARG A 155 -11.13 -7.88 12.46
CA ARG A 155 -10.71 -9.25 12.77
C ARG A 155 -9.36 -9.54 12.15
#